data_d8329b194df5851ba4343d0584d998bd
#
_entry.id   d8329b194df5851ba4343d0584d998bd
#
_cell.length_a   1.000
_cell.length_b   1.000
_cell.length_c   1.000
_cell.angle_alpha   90.00
_cell.angle_beta   90.00
_cell.angle_gamma   90.00
#
_symmetry.space_group_name_H-M   'P 1'
#
loop_
_entity.id
_entity.type
_entity.pdbx_description
1 polymer ?
#
loop_
_entity_poly.entity_id
_entity_poly.type
_entity_poly.pdbx_seq_one_letter_code
_entity_poly.pdbx_strand_id
1 'polypeptide(L)'
;MIRVFSETKPLQEVILHRPGKELLNLMPDMLEELLFDEIPYLDKAIEEHDKFAEIFTNNGVKVLYLEELAAEAIKAGDVKDEFINEFIKEAHVFRDDDVKYLHDFLKELSEEELVLKTMEGIRREEMPKGGKMRLTDFVASDDFFLTKPMPNLYFTRDPFSLMGSAVSLNRMWSDIRNRETIYGKYIFKYHPDFEGTEFVYNRDENFSIEGGDELILNEDTIAIGISQRTDAKAVEIIAENILRKGEFKNVMAFVIPKKRAFMHLDTVFTMIDVDAFTVHPEIEGPLEVYNMTLKDGHVHVQKMEGNLETILSKALNKDRIKVIRCAGGNPIDAAREQWSDGSNTLAIKPGEVIVYDRNNVTNEVLDKEGIKLHVMVSGELSRGRGGPRCMSMPVKREL
;
A
#
# COMPACT_ATOMS: atom_id res chain seq x y z
N MET A 1 17.65 -0.33 8.63
CA MET A 1 17.11 -1.54 9.32
C MET A 1 15.64 -1.30 9.65
N ILE A 2 14.76 -2.19 9.23
CA ILE A 2 13.29 -2.13 9.45
C ILE A 2 12.97 -2.26 10.93
N ARG A 3 12.01 -1.47 11.41
CA ARG A 3 11.54 -1.51 12.80
C ARG A 3 10.12 -0.95 12.91
N VAL A 4 9.12 -1.79 12.70
CA VAL A 4 7.71 -1.41 12.71
C VAL A 4 6.93 -2.32 13.67
N PHE A 5 6.80 -1.90 14.93
CA PHE A 5 6.10 -2.62 15.98
C PHE A 5 4.86 -1.88 16.51
N SER A 6 4.35 -0.90 15.76
CA SER A 6 3.16 -0.12 16.09
C SER A 6 2.67 0.70 14.93
N GLU A 7 1.36 0.95 14.85
CA GLU A 7 0.77 1.94 13.94
C GLU A 7 0.98 3.38 14.42
N THR A 8 1.16 3.61 15.73
CA THR A 8 1.04 4.95 16.33
C THR A 8 2.28 5.48 17.02
N LYS A 9 3.25 4.64 17.41
CA LYS A 9 4.50 5.14 18.01
C LYS A 9 5.21 6.12 17.06
N PRO A 10 6.01 7.08 17.58
CA PRO A 10 6.63 8.12 16.74
C PRO A 10 7.33 7.58 15.51
N LEU A 11 6.91 8.07 14.35
CA LEU A 11 7.45 7.70 13.06
C LEU A 11 8.83 8.34 12.86
N GLN A 12 9.80 7.58 12.38
CA GLN A 12 11.17 8.03 12.15
C GLN A 12 11.57 8.01 10.67
N GLU A 13 11.10 6.99 9.93
CA GLU A 13 11.41 6.85 8.50
C GLU A 13 10.17 6.32 7.77
N VAL A 14 9.91 6.83 6.57
CA VAL A 14 8.75 6.46 5.73
C VAL A 14 9.17 6.40 4.26
N ILE A 15 8.66 5.40 3.52
CA ILE A 15 8.77 5.33 2.06
C ILE A 15 7.52 5.95 1.45
N LEU A 16 7.73 6.86 0.50
CA LEU A 16 6.72 7.49 -0.36
C LEU A 16 7.07 7.23 -1.82
N HIS A 17 6.14 7.48 -2.73
CA HIS A 17 6.39 7.63 -4.15
C HIS A 17 5.72 8.92 -4.63
N ARG A 18 6.51 9.83 -5.18
CA ARG A 18 6.01 11.09 -5.70
C ARG A 18 5.34 10.86 -7.06
N PRO A 19 4.07 11.21 -7.25
CA PRO A 19 3.38 11.03 -8.53
C PRO A 19 4.19 11.57 -9.71
N GLY A 20 4.29 10.77 -10.77
CA GLY A 20 5.09 11.07 -11.94
C GLY A 20 4.31 10.91 -13.24
N LYS A 21 5.04 10.69 -14.34
CA LYS A 21 4.46 10.61 -15.69
C LYS A 21 3.55 9.39 -15.91
N GLU A 22 3.53 8.42 -15.00
CA GLU A 22 2.56 7.33 -15.01
C GLU A 22 1.12 7.85 -14.97
N LEU A 23 0.87 9.01 -14.32
CA LEU A 23 -0.44 9.65 -14.32
C LEU A 23 -0.77 10.34 -15.66
N LEU A 24 0.25 10.80 -16.42
CA LEU A 24 0.04 11.37 -17.76
C LEU A 24 -0.31 10.31 -18.81
N ASN A 25 0.00 9.06 -18.52
CA ASN A 25 -0.29 7.92 -19.39
C ASN A 25 -1.60 7.20 -19.03
N LEU A 26 -2.33 7.73 -18.05
CA LEU A 26 -3.63 7.20 -17.65
C LEU A 26 -4.73 7.70 -18.59
N MET A 27 -5.41 6.78 -19.29
CA MET A 27 -6.52 7.09 -20.20
C MET A 27 -7.86 6.62 -19.63
N PRO A 28 -9.00 7.28 -19.97
CA PRO A 28 -10.32 6.91 -19.47
C PRO A 28 -10.66 5.43 -19.64
N ASP A 29 -10.35 4.86 -20.80
CA ASP A 29 -10.66 3.46 -21.13
C ASP A 29 -9.80 2.44 -20.35
N MET A 30 -8.76 2.89 -19.65
CA MET A 30 -7.87 2.06 -18.85
C MET A 30 -8.20 2.11 -17.34
N LEU A 31 -9.09 3.00 -16.90
CA LEU A 31 -9.35 3.23 -15.47
C LEU A 31 -9.80 1.97 -14.75
N GLU A 32 -10.76 1.24 -15.31
CA GLU A 32 -11.28 0.00 -14.71
C GLU A 32 -10.18 -1.08 -14.62
N GLU A 33 -9.41 -1.27 -15.68
CA GLU A 33 -8.34 -2.26 -15.75
C GLU A 33 -7.21 -1.94 -14.76
N LEU A 34 -6.80 -0.66 -14.69
CA LEU A 34 -5.74 -0.20 -13.81
C LEU A 34 -6.23 0.03 -12.35
N LEU A 35 -7.52 -0.23 -12.08
CA LEU A 35 -8.14 -0.02 -10.77
C LEU A 35 -7.99 1.41 -10.24
N PHE A 36 -8.12 2.38 -11.15
CA PHE A 36 -8.06 3.80 -10.86
C PHE A 36 -9.44 4.45 -11.10
N ASP A 37 -9.87 5.38 -10.27
CA ASP A 37 -11.26 5.85 -10.34
C ASP A 37 -11.44 7.12 -11.17
N GLU A 38 -10.42 7.99 -11.28
CA GLU A 38 -10.49 9.23 -12.05
C GLU A 38 -9.07 9.71 -12.42
N ILE A 39 -8.92 10.50 -13.47
CA ILE A 39 -7.62 11.02 -13.94
C ILE A 39 -7.23 12.27 -13.14
N PRO A 40 -6.14 12.24 -12.34
CA PRO A 40 -5.64 13.41 -11.65
C PRO A 40 -4.94 14.40 -12.59
N TYR A 41 -4.97 15.68 -12.24
CA TYR A 41 -4.10 16.68 -12.85
C TYR A 41 -2.70 16.60 -12.21
N LEU A 42 -1.72 16.12 -12.96
CA LEU A 42 -0.40 15.75 -12.43
C LEU A 42 0.28 16.88 -11.64
N ASP A 43 0.34 18.13 -12.18
CA ASP A 43 1.04 19.21 -11.51
C ASP A 43 0.44 19.50 -10.12
N LYS A 44 -0.88 19.40 -9.99
CA LYS A 44 -1.56 19.57 -8.70
C LYS A 44 -1.38 18.37 -7.78
N ALA A 45 -1.42 17.16 -8.32
CA ALA A 45 -1.13 15.95 -7.55
C ALA A 45 0.29 15.99 -6.95
N ILE A 46 1.26 16.50 -7.72
CA ILE A 46 2.63 16.73 -7.27
C ILE A 46 2.67 17.77 -6.13
N GLU A 47 2.02 18.94 -6.30
CA GLU A 47 1.95 19.98 -5.27
C GLU A 47 1.33 19.43 -3.95
N GLU A 48 0.27 18.66 -4.06
CA GLU A 48 -0.39 18.03 -2.90
C GLU A 48 0.52 16.99 -2.23
N HIS A 49 1.22 16.17 -3.02
CA HIS A 49 2.15 15.17 -2.50
C HIS A 49 3.40 15.81 -1.86
N ASP A 50 3.92 16.90 -2.44
CA ASP A 50 5.03 17.63 -1.84
C ASP A 50 4.63 18.21 -0.46
N LYS A 51 3.38 18.69 -0.31
CA LYS A 51 2.84 19.10 0.99
C LYS A 51 2.69 17.94 1.97
N PHE A 52 2.30 16.76 1.48
CA PHE A 52 2.28 15.56 2.29
C PHE A 52 3.69 15.20 2.79
N ALA A 53 4.70 15.21 1.94
CA ALA A 53 6.09 14.98 2.30
C ALA A 53 6.63 16.03 3.30
N GLU A 54 6.24 17.31 3.14
CA GLU A 54 6.59 18.39 4.07
C GLU A 54 6.07 18.13 5.50
N ILE A 55 4.90 17.51 5.66
CA ILE A 55 4.38 17.17 6.99
C ILE A 55 5.35 16.23 7.73
N PHE A 56 5.88 15.23 7.04
CA PHE A 56 6.86 14.32 7.63
C PHE A 56 8.15 15.02 8.01
N THR A 57 8.75 15.74 7.08
CA THR A 57 10.05 16.41 7.31
C THR A 57 9.97 17.47 8.40
N ASN A 58 8.86 18.22 8.48
CA ASN A 58 8.59 19.21 9.53
C ASN A 58 8.40 18.57 10.91
N ASN A 59 8.07 17.28 10.98
CA ASN A 59 7.97 16.49 12.21
C ASN A 59 9.22 15.62 12.48
N GLY A 60 10.32 15.83 11.75
CA GLY A 60 11.59 15.14 11.94
C GLY A 60 11.61 13.70 11.41
N VAL A 61 10.65 13.33 10.55
CA VAL A 61 10.59 12.02 9.90
C VAL A 61 11.42 12.07 8.62
N LYS A 62 12.32 11.09 8.43
CA LYS A 62 13.07 10.92 7.18
C LYS A 62 12.16 10.34 6.11
N VAL A 63 12.04 11.04 4.99
CA VAL A 63 11.34 10.57 3.79
C VAL A 63 12.33 9.88 2.87
N LEU A 64 11.96 8.69 2.40
CA LEU A 64 12.65 7.90 1.39
C LEU A 64 11.70 7.78 0.19
N TYR A 65 12.24 7.82 -1.02
CA TYR A 65 11.44 7.67 -2.24
C TYR A 65 11.63 6.29 -2.87
N LEU A 66 10.52 5.65 -3.23
CA LEU A 66 10.48 4.30 -3.80
C LEU A 66 11.36 4.17 -5.04
N GLU A 67 11.26 5.17 -5.94
CA GLU A 67 12.01 5.24 -7.19
C GLU A 67 13.53 5.35 -6.96
N GLU A 68 13.95 6.15 -5.97
CA GLU A 68 15.36 6.31 -5.61
C GLU A 68 15.91 5.01 -5.01
N LEU A 69 15.20 4.44 -4.04
CA LEU A 69 15.58 3.15 -3.42
C LEU A 69 15.67 2.01 -4.43
N ALA A 70 14.75 1.97 -5.41
CA ALA A 70 14.77 0.95 -6.45
C ALA A 70 15.98 1.09 -7.37
N ALA A 71 16.30 2.32 -7.80
CA ALA A 71 17.49 2.60 -8.62
C ALA A 71 18.79 2.26 -7.87
N GLU A 72 18.91 2.67 -6.61
CA GLU A 72 20.03 2.35 -5.74
C GLU A 72 20.20 0.83 -5.55
N ALA A 73 19.10 0.09 -5.37
CA ALA A 73 19.09 -1.35 -5.21
C ALA A 73 19.58 -2.07 -6.49
N ILE A 74 19.06 -1.65 -7.66
CA ILE A 74 19.47 -2.21 -8.96
C ILE A 74 20.96 -2.01 -9.19
N LYS A 75 21.47 -0.82 -8.88
CA LYS A 75 22.88 -0.46 -8.99
C LYS A 75 23.76 -1.24 -8.01
N ALA A 76 23.35 -1.29 -6.74
CA ALA A 76 24.12 -1.96 -5.69
C ALA A 76 24.24 -3.48 -5.92
N GLY A 77 23.15 -4.11 -6.40
CA GLY A 77 23.11 -5.53 -6.72
C GLY A 77 23.74 -5.91 -8.06
N ASP A 78 24.08 -4.93 -8.92
CA ASP A 78 24.50 -5.16 -10.33
C ASP A 78 23.50 -6.06 -11.10
N VAL A 79 22.19 -5.79 -10.91
CA VAL A 79 21.08 -6.65 -11.36
C VAL A 79 20.20 -6.01 -12.43
N LYS A 80 20.73 -5.03 -13.16
CA LYS A 80 19.98 -4.28 -14.18
C LYS A 80 19.36 -5.17 -15.26
N ASP A 81 20.15 -6.11 -15.82
CA ASP A 81 19.66 -7.03 -16.84
C ASP A 81 18.59 -8.00 -16.26
N GLU A 82 18.75 -8.44 -15.01
CA GLU A 82 17.74 -9.28 -14.33
C GLU A 82 16.41 -8.50 -14.17
N PHE A 83 16.48 -7.26 -13.69
CA PHE A 83 15.32 -6.38 -13.53
C PHE A 83 14.59 -6.13 -14.86
N ILE A 84 15.34 -5.79 -15.93
CA ILE A 84 14.75 -5.53 -17.25
C ILE A 84 14.02 -6.76 -17.78
N ASN A 85 14.64 -7.93 -17.69
CA ASN A 85 14.04 -9.18 -18.17
C ASN A 85 12.77 -9.55 -17.39
N GLU A 86 12.78 -9.38 -16.05
CA GLU A 86 11.62 -9.63 -15.22
C GLU A 86 10.50 -8.64 -15.52
N PHE A 87 10.81 -7.35 -15.61
CA PHE A 87 9.83 -6.30 -15.97
C PHE A 87 9.15 -6.58 -17.33
N ILE A 88 9.94 -6.91 -18.37
CA ILE A 88 9.40 -7.23 -19.71
C ILE A 88 8.46 -8.43 -19.65
N LYS A 89 8.85 -9.47 -18.93
CA LYS A 89 8.02 -10.67 -18.73
C LYS A 89 6.70 -10.34 -18.05
N GLU A 90 6.73 -9.55 -16.98
CA GLU A 90 5.53 -9.16 -16.23
C GLU A 90 4.66 -8.12 -16.95
N ALA A 91 5.24 -7.36 -17.85
CA ALA A 91 4.50 -6.48 -18.76
C ALA A 91 3.79 -7.24 -19.88
N HIS A 92 3.90 -8.60 -19.91
CA HIS A 92 3.30 -9.48 -20.92
C HIS A 92 3.72 -9.14 -22.35
N VAL A 93 4.96 -8.73 -22.55
CA VAL A 93 5.54 -8.52 -23.88
C VAL A 93 6.19 -9.83 -24.34
N PHE A 94 5.58 -10.47 -25.34
CA PHE A 94 5.97 -11.84 -25.75
C PHE A 94 6.61 -11.93 -27.14
N ARG A 95 6.58 -10.84 -27.92
CA ARG A 95 7.16 -10.84 -29.27
C ARG A 95 8.66 -10.64 -29.19
N ASP A 96 9.43 -11.52 -29.79
CA ASP A 96 10.90 -11.50 -29.77
C ASP A 96 11.48 -10.14 -30.17
N ASP A 97 10.93 -9.50 -31.23
CA ASP A 97 11.38 -8.20 -31.71
C ASP A 97 11.10 -7.08 -30.68
N ASP A 98 9.90 -7.11 -30.04
CA ASP A 98 9.47 -6.14 -29.06
C ASP A 98 10.26 -6.33 -27.75
N VAL A 99 10.46 -7.58 -27.32
CA VAL A 99 11.29 -7.95 -26.16
C VAL A 99 12.72 -7.46 -26.37
N LYS A 100 13.33 -7.78 -27.52
CA LYS A 100 14.68 -7.34 -27.82
C LYS A 100 14.79 -5.81 -27.85
N TYR A 101 13.85 -5.13 -28.50
CA TYR A 101 13.86 -3.68 -28.55
C TYR A 101 13.75 -3.06 -27.18
N LEU A 102 12.80 -3.53 -26.36
CA LEU A 102 12.63 -3.04 -24.98
C LEU A 102 13.87 -3.26 -24.13
N HIS A 103 14.46 -4.46 -24.22
CA HIS A 103 15.66 -4.78 -23.47
C HIS A 103 16.82 -3.83 -23.87
N ASP A 104 17.07 -3.68 -25.17
CA ASP A 104 18.14 -2.81 -25.66
C ASP A 104 17.89 -1.34 -25.29
N PHE A 105 16.64 -0.85 -25.43
CA PHE A 105 16.24 0.51 -25.05
C PHE A 105 16.43 0.76 -23.55
N LEU A 106 15.88 -0.10 -22.70
CA LEU A 106 15.92 0.05 -21.24
C LEU A 106 17.34 -0.08 -20.69
N LYS A 107 18.18 -0.89 -21.34
CA LYS A 107 19.56 -1.09 -20.94
C LYS A 107 20.44 0.16 -21.10
N GLU A 108 20.11 1.03 -22.06
CA GLU A 108 20.81 2.28 -22.33
C GLU A 108 20.54 3.38 -21.30
N LEU A 109 19.44 3.29 -20.56
CA LEU A 109 19.04 4.27 -19.54
C LEU A 109 19.95 4.16 -18.30
N SER A 110 20.08 5.23 -17.52
CA SER A 110 20.61 5.12 -16.15
C SER A 110 19.63 4.33 -15.26
N GLU A 111 20.05 3.88 -14.08
CA GLU A 111 19.17 3.13 -13.18
C GLU A 111 17.97 3.96 -12.75
N GLU A 112 18.15 5.26 -12.52
CA GLU A 112 17.08 6.19 -12.18
C GLU A 112 16.08 6.38 -13.34
N GLU A 113 16.60 6.59 -14.55
CA GLU A 113 15.77 6.71 -15.75
C GLU A 113 15.04 5.40 -16.07
N LEU A 114 15.70 4.25 -15.88
CA LEU A 114 15.13 2.92 -16.06
C LEU A 114 13.91 2.73 -15.13
N VAL A 115 14.08 2.98 -13.84
CA VAL A 115 13.00 2.83 -12.85
C VAL A 115 11.83 3.72 -13.21
N LEU A 116 12.06 5.02 -13.42
CA LEU A 116 10.99 5.96 -13.80
C LEU A 116 10.31 5.57 -15.10
N LYS A 117 11.07 5.12 -16.11
CA LYS A 117 10.50 4.71 -17.41
C LYS A 117 9.62 3.47 -17.30
N THR A 118 10.01 2.51 -16.46
CA THR A 118 9.19 1.32 -16.21
C THR A 118 7.90 1.63 -15.45
N MET A 119 7.90 2.64 -14.57
CA MET A 119 6.71 3.14 -13.87
C MET A 119 5.77 3.92 -14.81
N GLU A 120 6.34 4.81 -15.62
CA GLU A 120 5.64 5.64 -16.61
C GLU A 120 4.88 4.81 -17.64
N GLY A 121 5.41 3.65 -17.98
CA GLY A 121 4.97 2.86 -19.13
C GLY A 121 5.63 3.33 -20.43
N ILE A 122 5.57 2.48 -21.47
CA ILE A 122 6.24 2.71 -22.76
C ILE A 122 5.20 2.74 -23.85
N ARG A 123 5.08 3.88 -24.53
CA ARG A 123 4.14 4.07 -25.65
C ARG A 123 4.65 3.39 -26.91
N ARG A 124 3.76 2.85 -27.73
CA ARG A 124 4.16 2.28 -29.02
C ARG A 124 4.77 3.30 -29.98
N GLU A 125 4.42 4.57 -29.87
CA GLU A 125 5.00 5.64 -30.69
C GLU A 125 6.49 5.90 -30.39
N GLU A 126 6.99 5.47 -29.23
CA GLU A 126 8.41 5.52 -28.86
C GLU A 126 9.22 4.42 -29.58
N MET A 127 8.55 3.43 -30.16
CA MET A 127 9.19 2.36 -30.92
C MET A 127 9.71 2.86 -32.27
N PRO A 128 10.85 2.35 -32.78
CA PRO A 128 11.30 2.63 -34.13
C PRO A 128 10.24 2.21 -35.17
N LYS A 129 9.88 3.15 -36.02
CA LYS A 129 9.03 2.82 -37.17
C LYS A 129 9.86 2.06 -38.21
N GLY A 130 9.78 0.72 -38.21
CA GLY A 130 10.47 -0.09 -39.21
C GLY A 130 10.35 -1.57 -38.91
N GLY A 131 9.72 -2.32 -39.79
CA GLY A 131 9.54 -3.77 -39.70
C GLY A 131 8.49 -4.23 -40.71
N LYS A 132 8.27 -5.54 -40.84
CA LYS A 132 7.17 -6.09 -41.61
C LYS A 132 5.87 -5.68 -40.95
N MET A 133 4.97 -5.02 -41.68
CA MET A 133 3.62 -4.70 -41.21
C MET A 133 2.92 -5.97 -40.73
N ARG A 134 2.30 -5.91 -39.56
CA ARG A 134 1.71 -7.04 -38.84
C ARG A 134 0.19 -6.87 -38.79
N LEU A 135 -0.54 -7.96 -38.59
CA LEU A 135 -1.99 -7.90 -38.44
C LEU A 135 -2.43 -6.90 -37.35
N THR A 136 -1.71 -6.85 -36.24
CA THR A 136 -1.97 -5.90 -35.14
C THR A 136 -1.78 -4.45 -35.54
N ASP A 137 -0.90 -4.14 -36.52
CA ASP A 137 -0.71 -2.77 -37.01
C ASP A 137 -1.92 -2.29 -37.83
N PHE A 138 -2.76 -3.25 -38.30
CA PHE A 138 -3.99 -2.97 -39.05
C PHE A 138 -5.25 -3.02 -38.16
N VAL A 139 -5.27 -3.80 -37.11
CA VAL A 139 -6.50 -4.13 -36.36
C VAL A 139 -6.52 -3.51 -34.96
N ALA A 140 -5.36 -3.31 -34.34
CA ALA A 140 -5.26 -2.76 -32.97
C ALA A 140 -5.03 -1.24 -33.00
N SER A 141 -6.06 -0.49 -33.40
CA SER A 141 -6.02 0.98 -33.38
C SER A 141 -5.91 1.57 -31.96
N ASP A 142 -6.25 0.78 -30.92
CA ASP A 142 -6.40 1.25 -29.54
C ASP A 142 -5.32 0.74 -28.58
N ASP A 143 -4.31 0.03 -29.08
CA ASP A 143 -3.17 -0.45 -28.28
C ASP A 143 -2.01 0.57 -28.32
N PHE A 144 -2.16 1.62 -27.52
CA PHE A 144 -1.20 2.74 -27.48
C PHE A 144 0.08 2.43 -26.72
N PHE A 145 0.09 1.37 -25.88
CA PHE A 145 1.19 1.06 -25.00
C PHE A 145 1.84 -0.28 -25.33
N LEU A 146 3.16 -0.31 -25.28
CA LEU A 146 3.92 -1.55 -25.24
C LEU A 146 3.97 -2.11 -23.82
N THR A 147 4.16 -1.23 -22.84
CA THR A 147 3.98 -1.55 -21.40
C THR A 147 3.08 -0.50 -20.77
N LYS A 148 2.03 -0.93 -20.08
CA LYS A 148 1.07 -0.02 -19.46
C LYS A 148 1.70 0.72 -18.26
N PRO A 149 1.24 1.95 -17.96
CA PRO A 149 1.68 2.70 -16.78
C PRO A 149 1.26 2.03 -15.46
N MET A 150 1.86 2.43 -14.36
CA MET A 150 1.56 1.96 -13.00
C MET A 150 1.05 3.13 -12.12
N PRO A 151 -0.16 3.66 -12.36
CA PRO A 151 -0.62 4.88 -11.71
C PRO A 151 -0.85 4.74 -10.19
N ASN A 152 -0.99 3.51 -9.67
CA ASN A 152 -1.21 3.27 -8.24
C ASN A 152 0.06 3.26 -7.39
N LEU A 153 1.26 3.47 -7.96
CA LEU A 153 2.52 3.37 -7.23
C LEU A 153 2.65 4.39 -6.07
N TYR A 154 1.97 5.53 -6.14
CA TYR A 154 1.97 6.46 -5.01
C TYR A 154 1.23 5.92 -3.77
N PHE A 155 0.49 4.81 -3.90
CA PHE A 155 0.00 4.01 -2.79
C PHE A 155 1.05 2.96 -2.39
N THR A 156 2.12 3.42 -1.77
CA THR A 156 3.27 2.58 -1.38
C THR A 156 2.93 1.52 -0.33
N ARG A 157 1.74 1.62 0.26
CA ARG A 157 1.25 0.67 1.27
C ARG A 157 0.94 -0.70 0.70
N ASP A 158 0.32 -0.78 -0.48
CA ASP A 158 -0.27 -2.01 -0.99
C ASP A 158 0.74 -3.06 -1.48
N PRO A 159 1.82 -2.68 -2.24
CA PRO A 159 2.73 -3.64 -2.84
C PRO A 159 3.59 -4.42 -1.84
N PHE A 160 3.82 -3.88 -0.67
CA PHE A 160 4.58 -4.50 0.42
C PHE A 160 4.21 -3.87 1.76
N SER A 161 4.40 -4.63 2.84
CA SER A 161 4.19 -4.14 4.20
C SER A 161 5.36 -4.52 5.09
N LEU A 162 5.79 -3.56 5.92
CA LEU A 162 6.87 -3.76 6.86
C LEU A 162 6.30 -4.04 8.25
N MET A 163 6.68 -5.18 8.83
CA MET A 163 6.17 -5.62 10.13
C MET A 163 7.27 -6.21 10.99
N GLY A 164 7.42 -5.66 12.19
CA GLY A 164 8.55 -5.99 13.06
C GLY A 164 9.87 -5.61 12.38
N SER A 165 10.72 -6.59 12.12
CA SER A 165 11.96 -6.47 11.36
C SER A 165 11.90 -7.13 9.96
N ALA A 166 10.70 -7.56 9.51
CA ALA A 166 10.48 -8.32 8.31
C ALA A 166 9.67 -7.56 7.25
N VAL A 167 9.55 -8.12 6.06
CA VAL A 167 8.72 -7.62 4.97
C VAL A 167 7.72 -8.68 4.50
N SER A 168 6.46 -8.28 4.34
CA SER A 168 5.49 -8.95 3.49
C SER A 168 5.62 -8.36 2.10
N LEU A 169 6.18 -9.10 1.15
CA LEU A 169 6.22 -8.71 -0.26
C LEU A 169 4.98 -9.28 -0.92
N ASN A 170 4.01 -8.43 -1.19
CA ASN A 170 2.65 -8.82 -1.42
C ASN A 170 2.40 -9.42 -2.81
N ARG A 171 1.48 -10.38 -2.88
CA ARG A 171 0.84 -10.82 -4.12
C ARG A 171 -0.44 -10.00 -4.28
N MET A 172 -0.42 -9.06 -5.22
CA MET A 172 -1.58 -8.20 -5.45
C MET A 172 -2.77 -9.02 -5.98
N TRP A 173 -3.98 -8.61 -5.60
CA TRP A 173 -5.22 -9.23 -6.08
C TRP A 173 -5.38 -9.13 -7.61
N SER A 174 -4.99 -7.99 -8.19
CA SER A 174 -4.98 -7.78 -9.63
C SER A 174 -3.61 -8.09 -10.23
N ASP A 175 -3.57 -8.92 -11.27
CA ASP A 175 -2.32 -9.26 -11.97
C ASP A 175 -1.64 -8.02 -12.55
N ILE A 176 -2.41 -7.03 -13.01
CA ILE A 176 -1.82 -5.80 -13.56
C ILE A 176 -1.09 -4.98 -12.49
N ARG A 177 -1.59 -4.97 -11.25
CA ARG A 177 -0.93 -4.31 -10.12
C ARG A 177 0.19 -5.14 -9.53
N ASN A 178 0.23 -6.46 -9.77
CA ASN A 178 1.31 -7.30 -9.23
C ASN A 178 2.70 -6.85 -9.71
N ARG A 179 2.78 -6.20 -10.89
CA ARG A 179 4.01 -5.60 -11.39
C ARG A 179 4.57 -4.50 -10.47
N GLU A 180 3.71 -3.82 -9.72
CA GLU A 180 4.13 -2.76 -8.77
C GLU A 180 5.04 -3.32 -7.67
N THR A 181 4.91 -4.59 -7.32
CA THR A 181 5.70 -5.24 -6.28
C THR A 181 7.14 -5.56 -6.67
N ILE A 182 7.50 -5.43 -7.97
CA ILE A 182 8.85 -5.66 -8.46
C ILE A 182 9.87 -4.72 -7.79
N TYR A 183 9.52 -3.45 -7.59
CA TYR A 183 10.40 -2.48 -6.95
C TYR A 183 10.72 -2.87 -5.52
N GLY A 184 9.70 -3.27 -4.73
CA GLY A 184 9.91 -3.79 -3.37
C GLY A 184 10.80 -5.04 -3.35
N LYS A 185 10.64 -5.97 -4.31
CA LYS A 185 11.50 -7.15 -4.43
C LYS A 185 12.97 -6.76 -4.54
N TYR A 186 13.30 -5.82 -5.44
CA TYR A 186 14.69 -5.41 -5.65
C TYR A 186 15.23 -4.59 -4.49
N ILE A 187 14.43 -3.68 -3.92
CA ILE A 187 14.80 -2.89 -2.74
C ILE A 187 15.17 -3.80 -1.56
N PHE A 188 14.27 -4.69 -1.13
CA PHE A 188 14.51 -5.50 0.07
C PHE A 188 15.53 -6.64 -0.13
N LYS A 189 15.88 -6.96 -1.38
CA LYS A 189 16.88 -7.98 -1.69
C LYS A 189 18.29 -7.40 -1.89
N TYR A 190 18.42 -6.20 -2.46
CA TYR A 190 19.69 -5.70 -2.95
C TYR A 190 20.11 -4.34 -2.40
N HIS A 191 19.18 -3.56 -1.81
CA HIS A 191 19.54 -2.25 -1.27
C HIS A 191 20.33 -2.40 0.04
N PRO A 192 21.50 -1.71 0.20
CA PRO A 192 22.37 -1.89 1.37
C PRO A 192 21.70 -1.66 2.72
N ASP A 193 20.76 -0.71 2.81
CA ASP A 193 20.04 -0.40 4.06
C ASP A 193 19.02 -1.49 4.46
N PHE A 194 18.68 -2.39 3.53
CA PHE A 194 17.66 -3.44 3.70
C PHE A 194 18.20 -4.85 3.53
N GLU A 195 19.51 -4.99 3.29
CA GLU A 195 20.15 -6.29 3.13
C GLU A 195 19.90 -7.20 4.35
N GLY A 196 19.57 -8.45 4.08
CA GLY A 196 19.25 -9.45 5.11
C GLY A 196 17.84 -9.36 5.68
N THR A 197 16.97 -8.52 5.13
CA THR A 197 15.54 -8.49 5.52
C THR A 197 14.87 -9.82 5.21
N GLU A 198 14.19 -10.39 6.20
CA GLU A 198 13.42 -11.63 6.06
C GLU A 198 12.07 -11.36 5.38
N PHE A 199 11.72 -12.21 4.41
CA PHE A 199 10.41 -12.17 3.76
C PHE A 199 9.45 -13.12 4.49
N VAL A 200 8.40 -12.58 5.10
CA VAL A 200 7.34 -13.37 5.75
C VAL A 200 6.20 -13.71 4.79
N TYR A 201 6.13 -13.03 3.68
CA TYR A 201 5.28 -13.35 2.52
C TYR A 201 6.02 -13.02 1.22
N ASN A 202 5.65 -13.68 0.10
CA ASN A 202 6.32 -13.47 -1.17
C ASN A 202 5.29 -13.21 -2.29
N ARG A 203 5.65 -12.32 -3.21
CA ARG A 203 4.85 -11.96 -4.39
C ARG A 203 4.53 -13.10 -5.35
N ASP A 204 5.29 -14.18 -5.26
CA ASP A 204 5.14 -15.38 -6.10
C ASP A 204 4.15 -16.40 -5.49
N GLU A 205 3.56 -16.11 -4.32
CA GLU A 205 2.53 -16.93 -3.69
C GLU A 205 1.23 -16.95 -4.53
N ASN A 206 0.41 -17.99 -4.33
CA ASN A 206 -0.81 -18.18 -5.11
C ASN A 206 -2.02 -17.37 -4.61
N PHE A 207 -1.94 -16.80 -3.42
CA PHE A 207 -3.04 -16.11 -2.75
C PHE A 207 -2.73 -14.64 -2.58
N SER A 208 -3.71 -13.79 -2.84
CA SER A 208 -3.50 -12.34 -2.75
C SER A 208 -3.53 -11.84 -1.31
N ILE A 209 -2.66 -10.85 -1.04
CA ILE A 209 -2.68 -10.00 0.14
C ILE A 209 -2.18 -8.62 -0.26
N GLU A 210 -2.75 -7.57 0.29
CA GLU A 210 -2.35 -6.18 0.06
C GLU A 210 -2.14 -5.46 1.40
N GLY A 211 -1.14 -4.60 1.49
CA GLY A 211 -0.69 -4.00 2.75
C GLY A 211 -1.69 -3.05 3.42
N GLY A 212 -2.73 -2.61 2.70
CA GLY A 212 -3.87 -1.92 3.31
C GLY A 212 -4.66 -2.78 4.30
N ASP A 213 -4.55 -4.10 4.19
CA ASP A 213 -5.13 -5.05 5.15
C ASP A 213 -4.22 -5.37 6.34
N GLU A 214 -2.95 -4.94 6.33
CA GLU A 214 -1.94 -5.31 7.32
C GLU A 214 -1.66 -4.15 8.28
N LEU A 215 -2.09 -4.27 9.54
CA LEU A 215 -1.93 -3.25 10.60
C LEU A 215 -1.14 -3.82 11.78
N ILE A 216 -0.13 -3.09 12.22
CA ILE A 216 0.69 -3.47 13.37
C ILE A 216 0.16 -2.76 14.62
N LEU A 217 -0.73 -3.43 15.35
CA LEU A 217 -1.44 -2.79 16.47
C LEU A 217 -0.51 -2.45 17.64
N ASN A 218 0.36 -3.38 18.00
CA ASN A 218 1.41 -3.19 19.02
C ASN A 218 2.53 -4.24 18.83
N GLU A 219 3.50 -4.25 19.75
CA GLU A 219 4.64 -5.18 19.74
C GLU A 219 4.28 -6.66 19.81
N ASP A 220 3.06 -7.01 20.19
CA ASP A 220 2.61 -8.40 20.34
C ASP A 220 1.57 -8.82 19.29
N THR A 221 0.93 -7.86 18.57
CA THR A 221 -0.30 -8.13 17.82
C THR A 221 -0.34 -7.43 16.46
N ILE A 222 -0.59 -8.21 15.43
CA ILE A 222 -0.89 -7.74 14.08
C ILE A 222 -2.39 -7.98 13.80
N ALA A 223 -3.05 -7.03 13.13
CA ALA A 223 -4.38 -7.21 12.56
C ALA A 223 -4.27 -7.34 11.04
N ILE A 224 -4.95 -8.34 10.46
CA ILE A 224 -4.99 -8.54 9.00
C ILE A 224 -6.44 -8.66 8.56
N GLY A 225 -6.82 -7.85 7.56
CA GLY A 225 -8.14 -7.91 6.93
C GLY A 225 -8.26 -9.11 5.98
N ILE A 226 -9.38 -9.83 6.06
CA ILE A 226 -9.84 -10.73 5.00
C ILE A 226 -10.89 -9.94 4.22
N SER A 227 -10.49 -9.43 3.05
CA SER A 227 -11.23 -8.41 2.31
C SER A 227 -11.57 -8.84 0.88
N GLN A 228 -11.87 -7.89 0.02
CA GLN A 228 -11.93 -8.12 -1.42
C GLN A 228 -10.55 -8.45 -2.01
N ARG A 229 -9.49 -7.89 -1.42
CA ARG A 229 -8.11 -7.94 -1.93
C ARG A 229 -7.24 -8.97 -1.24
N THR A 230 -7.61 -9.41 -0.04
CA THR A 230 -6.82 -10.34 0.76
C THR A 230 -7.57 -11.64 0.99
N ASP A 231 -6.94 -12.75 0.57
CA ASP A 231 -7.45 -14.11 0.75
C ASP A 231 -7.12 -14.66 2.15
N ALA A 232 -8.05 -15.41 2.75
CA ALA A 232 -7.83 -16.06 4.05
C ALA A 232 -6.60 -16.98 4.08
N LYS A 233 -6.28 -17.65 2.96
CA LYS A 233 -5.10 -18.53 2.87
C LYS A 233 -3.79 -17.74 2.89
N ALA A 234 -3.77 -16.52 2.32
CA ALA A 234 -2.62 -15.63 2.46
C ALA A 234 -2.40 -15.24 3.92
N VAL A 235 -3.50 -14.94 4.64
CA VAL A 235 -3.45 -14.62 6.08
C VAL A 235 -2.93 -15.81 6.90
N GLU A 236 -3.31 -17.05 6.58
CA GLU A 236 -2.77 -18.26 7.24
C GLU A 236 -1.25 -18.39 7.01
N ILE A 237 -0.76 -18.19 5.78
CA ILE A 237 0.67 -18.28 5.45
C ILE A 237 1.47 -17.23 6.22
N ILE A 238 1.05 -15.97 6.17
CA ILE A 238 1.78 -14.89 6.84
C ILE A 238 1.72 -15.03 8.36
N ALA A 239 0.57 -15.48 8.91
CA ALA A 239 0.43 -15.75 10.34
C ALA A 239 1.39 -16.84 10.79
N GLU A 240 1.52 -17.94 10.04
CA GLU A 240 2.47 -18.99 10.38
C GLU A 240 3.91 -18.49 10.37
N ASN A 241 4.30 -17.75 9.34
CA ASN A 241 5.67 -17.25 9.18
C ASN A 241 6.03 -16.23 10.27
N ILE A 242 5.17 -15.24 10.50
CA ILE A 242 5.44 -14.17 11.47
C ILE A 242 5.41 -14.66 12.92
N LEU A 243 4.50 -15.59 13.25
CA LEU A 243 4.43 -16.20 14.57
C LEU A 243 5.63 -17.13 14.84
N ARG A 244 6.12 -17.86 13.82
CA ARG A 244 7.33 -18.68 13.95
C ARG A 244 8.60 -17.84 14.09
N LYS A 245 8.64 -16.66 13.47
CA LYS A 245 9.71 -15.68 13.68
C LYS A 245 9.78 -15.22 15.15
N GLY A 246 8.65 -15.23 15.85
CA GLY A 246 8.59 -14.97 17.30
C GLY A 246 8.63 -13.50 17.71
N GLU A 247 8.53 -12.57 16.75
CA GLU A 247 8.45 -11.13 17.05
C GLU A 247 7.04 -10.72 17.49
N PHE A 248 6.02 -11.44 17.04
CA PHE A 248 4.63 -11.22 17.42
C PHE A 248 4.03 -12.49 18.04
N LYS A 249 3.04 -12.32 18.89
CA LYS A 249 2.36 -13.43 19.61
C LYS A 249 0.97 -13.72 19.06
N ASN A 250 0.36 -12.70 18.43
CA ASN A 250 -1.01 -12.75 17.94
C ASN A 250 -1.11 -12.20 16.52
N VAL A 251 -1.85 -12.90 15.66
CA VAL A 251 -2.32 -12.39 14.39
C VAL A 251 -3.84 -12.44 14.41
N MET A 252 -4.49 -11.29 14.31
CA MET A 252 -5.94 -11.17 14.33
C MET A 252 -6.46 -11.01 12.90
N ALA A 253 -7.23 -11.99 12.42
CA ALA A 253 -7.89 -11.93 11.12
C ALA A 253 -9.27 -11.30 11.26
N PHE A 254 -9.50 -10.17 10.58
CA PHE A 254 -10.77 -9.44 10.53
C PHE A 254 -11.49 -9.74 9.23
N VAL A 255 -12.66 -10.37 9.29
CA VAL A 255 -13.48 -10.61 8.09
C VAL A 255 -14.33 -9.38 7.83
N ILE A 256 -14.00 -8.61 6.80
CA ILE A 256 -14.75 -7.39 6.43
C ILE A 256 -15.64 -7.64 5.20
N PRO A 257 -16.73 -6.87 5.04
CA PRO A 257 -17.61 -7.01 3.89
C PRO A 257 -16.87 -6.77 2.56
N LYS A 258 -16.99 -7.72 1.61
CA LYS A 258 -16.38 -7.61 0.27
C LYS A 258 -17.13 -6.62 -0.61
N LYS A 259 -16.85 -5.33 -0.43
CA LYS A 259 -17.42 -4.22 -1.19
C LYS A 259 -16.27 -3.35 -1.73
N ARG A 260 -16.43 -2.74 -2.91
CA ARG A 260 -15.42 -1.80 -3.45
C ARG A 260 -15.11 -0.64 -2.49
N ALA A 261 -16.10 -0.16 -1.74
CA ALA A 261 -15.90 0.89 -0.75
C ALA A 261 -15.03 0.44 0.45
N PHE A 262 -14.90 -0.87 0.67
CA PHE A 262 -14.14 -1.49 1.76
C PHE A 262 -13.06 -2.40 1.16
N MET A 263 -12.22 -1.83 0.30
CA MET A 263 -11.16 -2.59 -0.40
C MET A 263 -10.23 -3.29 0.59
N HIS A 264 -9.81 -2.57 1.64
CA HIS A 264 -8.90 -3.04 2.67
C HIS A 264 -9.42 -2.69 4.07
N LEU A 265 -8.83 -3.30 5.09
CA LEU A 265 -9.15 -3.03 6.49
C LEU A 265 -8.89 -1.55 6.85
N ASP A 266 -7.80 -0.97 6.37
CA ASP A 266 -7.42 0.41 6.66
C ASP A 266 -8.34 1.48 6.02
N THR A 267 -9.18 1.10 5.07
CA THR A 267 -10.21 2.00 4.54
C THR A 267 -11.39 2.19 5.49
N VAL A 268 -11.58 1.26 6.42
CA VAL A 268 -12.71 1.26 7.37
C VAL A 268 -12.29 1.26 8.83
N PHE A 269 -11.00 1.09 9.11
CA PHE A 269 -10.46 0.94 10.45
C PHE A 269 -8.99 1.33 10.48
N THR A 270 -8.62 2.40 11.22
CA THR A 270 -7.22 2.74 11.45
C THR A 270 -6.98 3.11 12.92
N MET A 271 -5.79 2.77 13.40
CA MET A 271 -5.35 3.12 14.75
C MET A 271 -4.76 4.54 14.74
N ILE A 272 -5.26 5.41 15.62
CA ILE A 272 -4.89 6.84 15.68
C ILE A 272 -4.20 7.24 16.99
N ASP A 273 -4.36 6.43 18.01
CA ASP A 273 -3.67 6.58 19.29
C ASP A 273 -3.43 5.17 19.88
N VAL A 274 -2.71 5.07 20.98
CA VAL A 274 -2.37 3.80 21.66
C VAL A 274 -3.59 2.99 22.13
N ASP A 275 -4.75 3.60 22.20
CA ASP A 275 -6.03 3.02 22.60
C ASP A 275 -7.23 3.60 21.84
N ALA A 276 -7.00 4.30 20.71
CA ALA A 276 -8.05 4.92 19.93
C ALA A 276 -7.97 4.55 18.44
N PHE A 277 -9.15 4.35 17.84
CA PHE A 277 -9.33 3.96 16.44
C PHE A 277 -10.38 4.83 15.75
N THR A 278 -10.14 5.17 14.48
CA THR A 278 -11.19 5.61 13.55
C THR A 278 -11.84 4.41 12.92
N VAL A 279 -13.17 4.41 12.83
CA VAL A 279 -13.94 3.27 12.35
C VAL A 279 -15.09 3.76 11.46
N HIS A 280 -15.31 3.09 10.33
CA HIS A 280 -16.52 3.27 9.56
C HIS A 280 -17.71 2.58 10.25
N PRO A 281 -18.89 3.23 10.43
CA PRO A 281 -20.00 2.66 11.18
C PRO A 281 -20.50 1.29 10.70
N GLU A 282 -20.40 0.99 9.41
CA GLU A 282 -20.86 -0.30 8.87
C GLU A 282 -20.06 -1.51 9.36
N ILE A 283 -18.82 -1.34 9.85
CA ILE A 283 -18.03 -2.48 10.36
C ILE A 283 -18.27 -2.74 11.86
N GLU A 284 -19.04 -1.90 12.55
CA GLU A 284 -19.41 -2.12 13.94
C GLU A 284 -20.52 -3.18 14.12
N GLY A 285 -21.07 -3.72 13.01
CA GLY A 285 -22.04 -4.82 13.02
C GLY A 285 -21.43 -6.15 13.51
N PRO A 286 -22.06 -7.29 13.24
CA PRO A 286 -21.53 -8.60 13.61
C PRO A 286 -20.23 -8.85 12.85
N LEU A 287 -19.11 -8.44 13.43
CA LEU A 287 -17.77 -8.60 12.90
C LEU A 287 -17.22 -9.97 13.31
N GLU A 288 -16.75 -10.73 12.34
CA GLU A 288 -16.03 -11.98 12.61
C GLU A 288 -14.54 -11.70 12.72
N VAL A 289 -13.98 -11.98 13.91
CA VAL A 289 -12.55 -11.86 14.18
C VAL A 289 -12.01 -13.16 14.73
N TYR A 290 -10.89 -13.59 14.19
CA TYR A 290 -10.20 -14.79 14.61
C TYR A 290 -8.79 -14.44 15.09
N ASN A 291 -8.41 -14.93 16.28
CA ASN A 291 -7.04 -14.76 16.77
C ASN A 291 -6.24 -16.03 16.49
N MET A 292 -5.08 -15.86 15.87
CA MET A 292 -4.12 -16.91 15.58
C MET A 292 -2.91 -16.77 16.50
N THR A 293 -2.51 -17.89 17.11
CA THR A 293 -1.36 -17.95 18.05
C THR A 293 -0.56 -19.21 17.78
N LEU A 294 0.73 -19.20 18.06
CA LEU A 294 1.57 -20.40 17.96
C LEU A 294 1.55 -21.17 19.29
N LYS A 295 1.11 -22.43 19.27
CA LYS A 295 1.12 -23.35 20.44
C LYS A 295 1.62 -24.71 19.98
N ASP A 296 2.56 -25.29 20.73
CA ASP A 296 3.12 -26.63 20.45
C ASP A 296 3.62 -26.79 19.00
N GLY A 297 4.16 -25.70 18.42
CA GLY A 297 4.66 -25.67 17.05
C GLY A 297 3.59 -25.57 15.95
N HIS A 298 2.31 -25.41 16.32
CA HIS A 298 1.19 -25.27 15.38
C HIS A 298 0.43 -23.97 15.59
N VAL A 299 -0.12 -23.41 14.50
CA VAL A 299 -0.99 -22.25 14.56
C VAL A 299 -2.37 -22.68 15.03
N HIS A 300 -2.82 -22.12 16.14
CA HIS A 300 -4.16 -22.29 16.69
C HIS A 300 -5.02 -21.10 16.35
N VAL A 301 -6.20 -21.36 15.80
CA VAL A 301 -7.18 -20.35 15.41
C VAL A 301 -8.34 -20.36 16.41
N GLN A 302 -8.67 -19.22 16.97
CA GLN A 302 -9.77 -19.05 17.92
C GLN A 302 -10.65 -17.88 17.51
N LYS A 303 -11.97 -18.11 17.36
CA LYS A 303 -12.94 -17.04 17.18
C LYS A 303 -13.00 -16.15 18.41
N MET A 304 -12.93 -14.84 18.20
CA MET A 304 -13.05 -13.84 19.26
C MET A 304 -14.53 -13.49 19.48
N GLU A 305 -14.93 -13.45 20.74
CA GLU A 305 -16.31 -13.13 21.14
C GLU A 305 -16.38 -11.70 21.69
N GLY A 306 -17.42 -10.96 21.32
CA GLY A 306 -17.69 -9.59 21.75
C GLY A 306 -17.87 -8.61 20.59
N ASN A 307 -18.09 -7.35 20.93
CA ASN A 307 -18.08 -6.27 19.96
C ASN A 307 -16.63 -5.82 19.69
N LEU A 308 -16.44 -4.96 18.69
CA LEU A 308 -15.11 -4.47 18.27
C LEU A 308 -14.30 -3.92 19.46
N GLU A 309 -14.88 -3.08 20.30
CA GLU A 309 -14.20 -2.49 21.47
C GLU A 309 -13.72 -3.57 22.44
N THR A 310 -14.54 -4.58 22.72
CA THR A 310 -14.17 -5.70 23.60
C THR A 310 -13.03 -6.54 23.02
N ILE A 311 -13.08 -6.81 21.71
CA ILE A 311 -12.06 -7.58 21.01
C ILE A 311 -10.72 -6.83 21.04
N LEU A 312 -10.73 -5.54 20.69
CA LEU A 312 -9.54 -4.71 20.70
C LEU A 312 -8.97 -4.49 22.10
N SER A 313 -9.82 -4.28 23.12
CA SER A 313 -9.40 -4.15 24.51
C SER A 313 -8.60 -5.38 24.97
N LYS A 314 -9.10 -6.59 24.64
CA LYS A 314 -8.40 -7.85 24.93
C LYS A 314 -7.09 -7.98 24.15
N ALA A 315 -7.10 -7.65 22.83
CA ALA A 315 -5.93 -7.76 21.97
C ALA A 315 -4.79 -6.83 22.38
N LEU A 316 -5.13 -5.61 22.79
CA LEU A 316 -4.16 -4.59 23.18
C LEU A 316 -3.85 -4.58 24.67
N ASN A 317 -4.48 -5.48 25.44
CA ASN A 317 -4.38 -5.53 26.91
C ASN A 317 -4.67 -4.15 27.55
N LYS A 318 -5.77 -3.53 27.12
CA LYS A 318 -6.26 -2.24 27.60
C LYS A 318 -7.60 -2.40 28.29
N ASP A 319 -7.83 -1.63 29.35
CA ASP A 319 -9.13 -1.63 30.06
C ASP A 319 -10.26 -1.09 29.18
N ARG A 320 -9.93 -0.15 28.30
CA ARG A 320 -10.87 0.49 27.40
C ARG A 320 -10.21 0.89 26.08
N ILE A 321 -10.95 0.75 25.00
CA ILE A 321 -10.60 1.27 23.66
C ILE A 321 -11.60 2.35 23.28
N LYS A 322 -11.10 3.43 22.70
CA LYS A 322 -11.90 4.52 22.14
C LYS A 322 -12.14 4.27 20.66
N VAL A 323 -13.41 4.15 20.28
CA VAL A 323 -13.82 4.04 18.87
C VAL A 323 -14.45 5.35 18.43
N ILE A 324 -13.83 6.01 17.46
CA ILE A 324 -14.28 7.28 16.88
C ILE A 324 -14.88 6.99 15.52
N ARG A 325 -16.19 7.24 15.38
CA ARG A 325 -16.91 6.96 14.15
C ARG A 325 -16.66 8.03 13.10
N CYS A 326 -16.29 7.60 11.89
CA CYS A 326 -16.23 8.45 10.71
C CYS A 326 -17.53 9.27 10.59
N ALA A 327 -17.41 10.58 10.37
CA ALA A 327 -18.50 11.55 10.31
C ALA A 327 -19.48 11.50 11.52
N GLY A 328 -18.97 11.17 12.72
CA GLY A 328 -19.78 11.05 13.94
C GLY A 328 -20.86 9.98 13.86
N GLY A 329 -20.81 9.09 12.88
CA GLY A 329 -21.79 8.02 12.67
C GLY A 329 -23.02 8.46 11.85
N ASN A 330 -23.07 9.67 11.29
CA ASN A 330 -24.11 10.05 10.33
C ASN A 330 -23.96 9.20 9.06
N PRO A 331 -24.97 8.45 8.61
CA PRO A 331 -24.82 7.49 7.52
C PRO A 331 -24.54 8.15 6.17
N ILE A 332 -25.05 9.35 5.91
CA ILE A 332 -24.83 10.06 4.64
C ILE A 332 -23.41 10.62 4.60
N ASP A 333 -23.00 11.32 5.64
CA ASP A 333 -21.66 11.92 5.72
C ASP A 333 -20.59 10.83 5.84
N ALA A 334 -20.86 9.76 6.59
CA ALA A 334 -19.95 8.61 6.69
C ALA A 334 -19.72 7.93 5.33
N ALA A 335 -20.79 7.72 4.54
CA ALA A 335 -20.65 7.15 3.20
C ALA A 335 -19.88 8.06 2.23
N ARG A 336 -20.11 9.39 2.30
CA ARG A 336 -19.39 10.37 1.48
C ARG A 336 -17.92 10.48 1.85
N GLU A 337 -17.61 10.57 3.14
CA GLU A 337 -16.23 10.70 3.61
C GLU A 337 -15.48 9.38 3.53
N GLN A 338 -16.18 8.22 3.63
CA GLN A 338 -15.60 6.92 3.29
C GLN A 338 -15.12 6.87 1.84
N TRP A 339 -15.89 7.42 0.89
CA TRP A 339 -15.49 7.51 -0.51
C TRP A 339 -14.23 8.37 -0.71
N SER A 340 -13.96 9.26 0.23
CA SER A 340 -12.79 10.14 0.27
C SER A 340 -11.77 9.72 1.33
N ASP A 341 -11.78 8.43 1.71
CA ASP A 341 -10.82 7.81 2.63
C ASP A 341 -10.77 8.46 4.02
N GLY A 342 -11.93 8.90 4.55
CA GLY A 342 -12.03 9.59 5.83
C GLY A 342 -11.56 8.77 7.04
N SER A 343 -11.60 7.45 6.96
CA SER A 343 -11.06 6.55 7.99
C SER A 343 -9.62 6.13 7.72
N ASN A 344 -9.03 6.42 6.53
CA ASN A 344 -7.67 6.06 6.16
C ASN A 344 -6.66 7.12 6.59
N THR A 345 -6.48 7.26 7.90
CA THR A 345 -5.58 8.25 8.52
C THR A 345 -4.22 7.62 8.80
N LEU A 346 -3.17 8.44 8.83
CA LEU A 346 -1.83 8.00 9.21
C LEU A 346 -1.39 8.66 10.52
N ALA A 347 -1.18 7.88 11.55
CA ALA A 347 -0.59 8.39 12.79
C ALA A 347 0.93 8.59 12.63
N ILE A 348 1.42 9.80 12.90
CA ILE A 348 2.85 10.11 12.98
C ILE A 348 3.38 10.00 14.42
N LYS A 349 2.50 10.21 15.39
CA LYS A 349 2.70 9.97 16.83
C LYS A 349 1.36 9.55 17.46
N PRO A 350 1.34 9.02 18.69
CA PRO A 350 0.09 8.77 19.39
C PRO A 350 -0.77 10.02 19.46
N GLY A 351 -2.03 9.93 19.01
CA GLY A 351 -2.97 11.05 19.00
C GLY A 351 -2.65 12.19 18.02
N GLU A 352 -1.74 11.97 17.04
CA GLU A 352 -1.34 12.97 16.06
C GLU A 352 -1.34 12.34 14.66
N VAL A 353 -2.29 12.73 13.79
CA VAL A 353 -2.59 12.07 12.52
C VAL A 353 -2.58 13.01 11.32
N ILE A 354 -2.24 12.47 10.14
CA ILE A 354 -2.40 13.14 8.85
C ILE A 354 -3.76 12.75 8.29
N VAL A 355 -4.52 13.74 7.80
CA VAL A 355 -5.89 13.61 7.27
C VAL A 355 -6.08 14.47 6.03
N TYR A 356 -7.03 14.09 5.19
CA TYR A 356 -7.47 14.90 4.04
C TYR A 356 -8.41 16.03 4.48
N ASP A 357 -8.25 17.21 3.89
CA ASP A 357 -9.09 18.40 4.13
C ASP A 357 -10.55 18.20 3.75
N ARG A 358 -10.84 17.38 2.74
CA ARG A 358 -12.19 17.10 2.25
C ARG A 358 -13.07 16.29 3.20
N ASN A 359 -12.51 15.66 4.21
CA ASN A 359 -13.21 14.88 5.24
C ASN A 359 -13.52 15.74 6.46
N ASN A 360 -14.14 16.91 6.23
CA ASN A 360 -14.31 17.95 7.24
C ASN A 360 -15.15 17.51 8.43
N VAL A 361 -16.17 16.66 8.25
CA VAL A 361 -17.03 16.19 9.35
C VAL A 361 -16.25 15.23 10.26
N THR A 362 -15.51 14.26 9.67
CA THR A 362 -14.63 13.37 10.43
C THR A 362 -13.53 14.16 11.14
N ASN A 363 -12.91 15.13 10.45
CA ASN A 363 -11.87 15.96 11.04
C ASN A 363 -12.37 16.76 12.25
N GLU A 364 -13.57 17.34 12.17
CA GLU A 364 -14.19 18.01 13.33
C GLU A 364 -14.45 17.06 14.50
N VAL A 365 -14.86 15.82 14.23
CA VAL A 365 -15.08 14.81 15.27
C VAL A 365 -13.74 14.45 15.92
N LEU A 366 -12.69 14.18 15.13
CA LEU A 366 -11.35 13.86 15.62
C LEU A 366 -10.78 15.00 16.49
N ASP A 367 -10.91 16.26 16.05
CA ASP A 367 -10.44 17.43 16.80
C ASP A 367 -11.17 17.57 18.15
N LYS A 368 -12.49 17.41 18.17
CA LYS A 368 -13.30 17.40 19.41
C LYS A 368 -12.92 16.29 20.37
N GLU A 369 -12.43 15.16 19.86
CA GLU A 369 -11.94 14.02 20.63
C GLU A 369 -10.48 14.20 21.11
N GLY A 370 -9.85 15.34 20.77
CA GLY A 370 -8.51 15.71 21.23
C GLY A 370 -7.38 15.15 20.34
N ILE A 371 -7.67 14.66 19.15
CA ILE A 371 -6.68 14.21 18.19
C ILE A 371 -6.11 15.41 17.44
N LYS A 372 -4.79 15.55 17.41
CA LYS A 372 -4.11 16.59 16.65
C LYS A 372 -4.05 16.23 15.18
N LEU A 373 -4.54 17.13 14.31
CA LEU A 373 -4.65 16.90 12.88
C LEU A 373 -3.57 17.66 12.09
N HIS A 374 -2.90 16.96 11.18
CA HIS A 374 -2.15 17.52 10.08
C HIS A 374 -3.00 17.42 8.83
N VAL A 375 -3.71 18.51 8.53
CA VAL A 375 -4.66 18.55 7.42
C VAL A 375 -3.90 18.87 6.12
N MET A 376 -4.05 18.01 5.12
CA MET A 376 -3.47 18.20 3.78
C MET A 376 -4.56 18.38 2.72
N VAL A 377 -4.26 19.21 1.72
CA VAL A 377 -5.10 19.37 0.52
C VAL A 377 -5.07 18.07 -0.29
N SER A 378 -6.21 17.66 -0.82
CA SER A 378 -6.39 16.35 -1.41
C SER A 378 -7.31 16.31 -2.63
N GLY A 379 -7.39 17.40 -3.38
CA GLY A 379 -8.27 17.51 -4.55
C GLY A 379 -7.93 16.50 -5.65
N GLU A 380 -6.65 16.24 -5.87
CA GLU A 380 -6.17 15.36 -6.94
C GLU A 380 -5.73 13.98 -6.42
N LEU A 381 -4.98 13.90 -5.31
CA LEU A 381 -4.50 12.61 -4.80
C LEU A 381 -5.63 11.67 -4.39
N SER A 382 -6.73 12.19 -3.86
CA SER A 382 -7.89 11.39 -3.47
C SER A 382 -8.67 10.77 -4.65
N ARG A 383 -8.38 11.18 -5.91
CA ARG A 383 -9.03 10.62 -7.11
C ARG A 383 -8.66 9.17 -7.36
N GLY A 384 -7.46 8.73 -6.93
CA GLY A 384 -7.05 7.33 -6.98
C GLY A 384 -7.62 6.46 -5.88
N ARG A 385 -8.35 7.04 -4.90
CA ARG A 385 -8.97 6.34 -3.79
C ARG A 385 -7.99 5.62 -2.86
N GLY A 386 -7.20 6.42 -2.19
CA GLY A 386 -6.34 6.03 -1.09
C GLY A 386 -6.01 7.26 -0.24
N GLY A 387 -6.02 7.11 1.07
CA GLY A 387 -5.74 8.18 2.02
C GLY A 387 -4.25 8.27 2.40
N PRO A 388 -3.94 9.08 3.40
CA PRO A 388 -2.55 9.27 3.86
C PRO A 388 -1.85 7.98 4.27
N ARG A 389 -2.58 6.97 4.82
CA ARG A 389 -2.00 5.68 5.16
C ARG A 389 -1.63 4.89 3.91
N CYS A 390 -2.52 4.84 2.92
CA CYS A 390 -2.26 4.16 1.65
C CYS A 390 -1.04 4.71 0.92
N MET A 391 -0.82 6.03 0.99
CA MET A 391 0.32 6.71 0.33
C MET A 391 1.64 6.60 1.09
N SER A 392 1.72 5.83 2.15
CA SER A 392 2.90 5.79 3.01
C SER A 392 3.21 4.39 3.52
N MET A 393 4.50 4.02 3.50
CA MET A 393 4.99 2.81 4.14
C MET A 393 6.00 3.16 5.24
N PRO A 394 5.61 3.09 6.51
CA PRO A 394 6.54 3.24 7.64
C PRO A 394 7.68 2.22 7.57
N VAL A 395 8.92 2.70 7.68
CA VAL A 395 10.11 1.85 7.74
C VAL A 395 10.59 1.69 9.17
N LYS A 396 10.43 2.77 9.94
CA LYS A 396 10.94 2.80 11.31
C LYS A 396 10.06 3.66 12.19
N ARG A 397 9.68 3.09 13.33
CA ARG A 397 9.02 3.78 14.44
C ARG A 397 9.83 3.61 15.71
N GLU A 398 9.63 4.46 16.71
CA GLU A 398 10.19 4.26 18.05
C GLU A 398 9.69 2.94 18.67
N LEU A 399 10.46 2.39 19.63
CA LEU A 399 10.09 1.17 20.37
C LEU A 399 9.18 1.47 21.56
#